data_dbcf92b7ec5b603dc946b51aea27ca4f
#
_entry.id   dbcf92b7ec5b603dc946b51aea27ca4f
#
_cell.length_a   1.000
_cell.length_b   1.000
_cell.length_c   1.000
_cell.angle_alpha   90.00
_cell.angle_beta   90.00
_cell.angle_gamma   90.00
#
_symmetry.space_group_name_H-M   'P 1'
#
loop_
_entity.id
_entity.type
_entity.pdbx_description
1 polymer ?
#
loop_
_entity_poly.entity_id
_entity_poly.type
_entity_poly.pdbx_seq_one_letter_code
_entity_poly.pdbx_strand_id
1 'polypeptide(L)'
;EYRNAHRNTRCEDCLHTGDCSRNCKDCLEEIHYPSRHPNGKKFYDCPHLINFYVCDYAYKYATEIYYLLQKSDALAEIEHYSIFSIGCGACPDLMAFELYLQRNAPGKTLEYRGIDKNPLWESIHNQVLQYTTADITYINLSTEDAFTFLEQFAVGDINVLVLQYIISALYVSKGPCAVDKLFDLIIDSIVKHKNASEPFVILVNDVNSNN
;
A
#
# COMPACT_ATOMS: atom_id res chain seq x y z
N GLU A 1 -7.61 -21.27 6.49
CA GLU A 1 -8.83 -21.85 5.88
C GLU A 1 -9.28 -21.06 4.65
N TYR A 2 -9.54 -19.76 4.75
CA TYR A 2 -10.02 -18.91 3.66
C TYR A 2 -9.16 -19.03 2.39
N ARG A 3 -7.82 -18.88 2.54
CA ARG A 3 -6.85 -19.00 1.45
C ARG A 3 -6.97 -20.32 0.69
N ASN A 4 -7.09 -21.43 1.40
CA ASN A 4 -7.16 -22.76 0.78
C ASN A 4 -8.49 -22.96 0.04
N ALA A 5 -9.59 -22.49 0.61
CA ALA A 5 -10.91 -22.57 -0.01
C ALA A 5 -10.98 -21.79 -1.34
N HIS A 6 -10.38 -20.58 -1.40
CA HIS A 6 -10.47 -19.69 -2.56
C HIS A 6 -9.33 -19.87 -3.58
N ARG A 7 -8.34 -20.71 -3.29
CA ARG A 7 -7.22 -20.98 -4.18
C ARG A 7 -7.53 -21.93 -5.31
N ASN A 8 -8.35 -22.94 -5.04
CA ASN A 8 -8.59 -24.06 -5.95
C ASN A 8 -10.06 -24.27 -6.28
N THR A 9 -10.95 -23.52 -5.66
CA THR A 9 -12.41 -23.66 -5.84
C THR A 9 -12.93 -22.47 -6.63
N ARG A 10 -13.82 -22.72 -7.58
CA ARG A 10 -14.54 -21.66 -8.30
C ARG A 10 -15.21 -20.72 -7.29
N CYS A 11 -15.13 -19.43 -7.54
CA CYS A 11 -15.81 -18.42 -6.73
C CYS A 11 -17.30 -18.40 -7.14
N GLU A 12 -18.17 -18.98 -6.32
CA GLU A 12 -19.62 -19.07 -6.58
C GLU A 12 -20.29 -17.70 -6.47
N ASP A 13 -19.77 -16.84 -5.58
CA ASP A 13 -20.29 -15.49 -5.33
C ASP A 13 -19.57 -14.40 -6.16
N CYS A 14 -18.94 -14.79 -7.26
CA CYS A 14 -18.25 -13.83 -8.11
C CYS A 14 -19.25 -12.83 -8.71
N LEU A 15 -19.09 -11.54 -8.40
CA LEU A 15 -19.93 -10.45 -8.93
C LEU A 15 -19.81 -10.26 -10.44
N HIS A 16 -18.86 -10.93 -11.09
CA HIS A 16 -18.72 -10.95 -12.53
C HIS A 16 -19.78 -11.89 -13.11
N THR A 17 -20.76 -11.29 -13.75
CA THR A 17 -21.90 -11.93 -14.41
C THR A 17 -21.48 -13.03 -15.38
N GLY A 18 -22.10 -14.19 -15.29
CA GLY A 18 -21.93 -15.32 -16.22
C GLY A 18 -20.78 -16.23 -15.81
N ASP A 19 -20.17 -16.92 -16.69
CA ASP A 19 -19.25 -18.03 -16.52
C ASP A 19 -17.86 -17.70 -15.97
N CYS A 20 -17.75 -16.98 -14.83
CA CYS A 20 -16.46 -16.90 -14.15
C CYS A 20 -16.10 -18.30 -13.60
N SER A 21 -15.38 -19.08 -14.38
CA SER A 21 -14.84 -20.37 -13.96
C SER A 21 -13.59 -20.26 -13.10
N ARG A 22 -13.18 -19.02 -12.74
CA ARG A 22 -11.91 -18.69 -12.11
C ARG A 22 -12.00 -18.75 -10.58
N ASN A 23 -10.90 -19.06 -9.96
CA ASN A 23 -10.69 -18.93 -8.53
C ASN A 23 -9.95 -17.60 -8.22
N CYS A 24 -9.84 -17.23 -6.94
CA CYS A 24 -9.17 -15.99 -6.55
C CYS A 24 -7.69 -15.97 -6.91
N LYS A 25 -7.02 -17.12 -6.94
CA LYS A 25 -5.61 -17.22 -7.36
C LYS A 25 -5.44 -16.83 -8.82
N ASP A 26 -6.27 -17.37 -9.72
CA ASP A 26 -6.22 -17.06 -11.15
C ASP A 26 -6.51 -15.57 -11.41
N CYS A 27 -7.52 -15.01 -10.71
CA CYS A 27 -7.83 -13.59 -10.79
C CYS A 27 -6.66 -12.71 -10.35
N LEU A 28 -5.98 -13.10 -9.27
CA LEU A 28 -4.84 -12.37 -8.75
C LEU A 28 -3.63 -12.47 -9.68
N GLU A 29 -3.41 -13.63 -10.30
CA GLU A 29 -2.35 -13.86 -11.29
C GLU A 29 -2.54 -12.96 -12.53
N GLU A 30 -3.77 -12.75 -12.98
CA GLU A 30 -4.08 -11.84 -14.09
C GLU A 30 -3.75 -10.38 -13.77
N ILE A 31 -3.98 -9.94 -12.54
CA ILE A 31 -3.64 -8.58 -12.10
C ILE A 31 -2.12 -8.40 -12.00
N HIS A 32 -1.42 -9.36 -11.41
CA HIS A 32 0.02 -9.26 -11.16
C HIS A 32 0.88 -9.52 -12.40
N TYR A 33 0.36 -10.27 -13.37
CA TYR A 33 1.09 -10.58 -14.61
C TYR A 33 0.30 -10.19 -15.87
N PRO A 34 -0.04 -8.89 -16.04
CA PRO A 34 -0.88 -8.42 -17.13
C PRO A 34 -0.29 -8.72 -18.52
N SER A 35 1.03 -8.84 -18.64
CA SER A 35 1.70 -9.22 -19.90
C SER A 35 1.37 -10.66 -20.34
N ARG A 36 1.10 -11.56 -19.37
CA ARG A 36 0.69 -12.94 -19.66
C ARG A 36 -0.83 -13.06 -19.90
N HIS A 37 -1.59 -12.08 -19.43
CA HIS A 37 -3.05 -12.05 -19.45
C HIS A 37 -3.57 -10.73 -20.04
N PRO A 38 -3.35 -10.43 -21.35
CA PRO A 38 -3.68 -9.12 -21.94
C PRO A 38 -5.18 -8.79 -21.87
N ASN A 39 -6.04 -9.81 -21.84
CA ASN A 39 -7.50 -9.69 -21.68
C ASN A 39 -7.99 -10.06 -20.27
N GLY A 40 -7.07 -10.22 -19.32
CA GLY A 40 -7.36 -10.62 -17.96
C GLY A 40 -7.88 -9.47 -17.10
N LYS A 41 -8.13 -9.81 -15.84
CA LYS A 41 -8.55 -8.86 -14.81
C LYS A 41 -7.44 -7.85 -14.52
N LYS A 42 -7.83 -6.58 -14.41
CA LYS A 42 -6.87 -5.48 -14.22
C LYS A 42 -7.01 -4.77 -12.86
N PHE A 43 -8.08 -5.07 -12.13
CA PHE A 43 -8.44 -4.34 -10.92
C PHE A 43 -8.88 -5.29 -9.80
N TYR A 44 -8.66 -4.85 -8.57
CA TYR A 44 -9.18 -5.48 -7.36
C TYR A 44 -10.65 -5.06 -7.18
N ASP A 45 -11.57 -5.69 -7.89
CA ASP A 45 -12.99 -5.33 -7.98
C ASP A 45 -13.92 -6.35 -7.28
N CYS A 46 -13.35 -7.25 -6.48
CA CYS A 46 -14.07 -8.31 -5.80
C CYS A 46 -13.62 -8.43 -4.34
N PRO A 47 -14.56 -8.43 -3.36
CA PRO A 47 -14.21 -8.58 -1.94
C PRO A 47 -13.45 -9.88 -1.63
N HIS A 48 -13.80 -10.98 -2.30
CA HIS A 48 -13.09 -12.25 -2.11
C HIS A 48 -11.64 -12.18 -2.59
N LEU A 49 -11.40 -11.47 -3.70
CA LEU A 49 -10.06 -11.25 -4.22
C LEU A 49 -9.22 -10.38 -3.27
N ILE A 50 -9.81 -9.33 -2.69
CA ILE A 50 -9.19 -8.49 -1.66
C ILE A 50 -8.75 -9.35 -0.47
N ASN A 51 -9.66 -10.15 0.09
CA ASN A 51 -9.35 -11.01 1.23
C ASN A 51 -8.28 -12.07 0.89
N PHE A 52 -8.35 -12.62 -0.31
CA PHE A 52 -7.35 -13.57 -0.79
C PHE A 52 -5.97 -12.93 -0.94
N TYR A 53 -5.91 -11.71 -1.49
CA TYR A 53 -4.69 -10.91 -1.58
C TYR A 53 -4.07 -10.67 -0.20
N VAL A 54 -4.87 -10.26 0.79
CA VAL A 54 -4.38 -10.08 2.17
C VAL A 54 -3.70 -11.34 2.69
N CYS A 55 -4.34 -12.50 2.51
CA CYS A 55 -3.80 -13.78 2.96
C CYS A 55 -2.49 -14.20 2.25
N ASP A 56 -2.34 -13.81 0.98
CA ASP A 56 -1.19 -14.22 0.17
C ASP A 56 -0.02 -13.23 0.21
N TYR A 57 -0.31 -11.93 0.33
CA TYR A 57 0.69 -10.88 0.10
C TYR A 57 0.95 -9.95 1.26
N ALA A 58 -0.01 -9.70 2.18
CA ALA A 58 0.19 -8.70 3.22
C ALA A 58 1.46 -8.97 4.06
N TYR A 59 1.66 -10.21 4.49
CA TYR A 59 2.86 -10.60 5.25
C TYR A 59 4.14 -10.48 4.44
N LYS A 60 4.12 -10.88 3.18
CA LYS A 60 5.27 -10.78 2.29
C LYS A 60 5.70 -9.32 2.14
N TYR A 61 4.76 -8.46 1.83
CA TYR A 61 5.04 -7.04 1.60
C TYR A 61 5.42 -6.31 2.89
N ALA A 62 4.83 -6.67 4.02
CA ALA A 62 5.28 -6.18 5.33
C ALA A 62 6.73 -6.60 5.62
N THR A 63 7.13 -7.83 5.28
CA THR A 63 8.50 -8.30 5.47
C THR A 63 9.51 -7.52 4.64
N GLU A 64 9.16 -7.13 3.42
CA GLU A 64 10.01 -6.33 2.54
C GLU A 64 10.27 -4.94 3.16
N ILE A 65 9.22 -4.24 3.60
CA ILE A 65 9.35 -2.95 4.29
C ILE A 65 10.12 -3.09 5.60
N TYR A 66 9.81 -4.12 6.40
CA TYR A 66 10.53 -4.39 7.65
C TYR A 66 12.04 -4.57 7.42
N TYR A 67 12.42 -5.27 6.36
CA TYR A 67 13.82 -5.43 5.99
C TYR A 67 14.48 -4.09 5.60
N LEU A 68 13.78 -3.24 4.85
CA LEU A 68 14.26 -1.89 4.50
C LEU A 68 14.46 -1.03 5.76
N LEU A 69 13.52 -1.08 6.71
CA LEU A 69 13.64 -0.37 8.00
C LEU A 69 14.88 -0.80 8.79
N GLN A 70 15.21 -2.10 8.79
CA GLN A 70 16.40 -2.61 9.47
C GLN A 70 17.72 -2.21 8.80
N LYS A 71 17.70 -1.82 7.52
CA LYS A 71 18.90 -1.52 6.72
C LYS A 71 19.12 -0.04 6.46
N SER A 72 18.16 0.81 6.80
CA SER A 72 18.22 2.24 6.53
C SER A 72 18.64 3.04 7.78
N ASP A 73 19.85 3.56 7.77
CA ASP A 73 20.34 4.47 8.84
C ASP A 73 19.46 5.73 8.92
N ALA A 74 19.04 6.28 7.77
CA ALA A 74 18.18 7.46 7.73
C ALA A 74 16.83 7.24 8.43
N LEU A 75 16.23 6.05 8.32
CA LEU A 75 15.02 5.70 9.05
C LEU A 75 15.31 5.42 10.53
N ALA A 76 16.46 4.84 10.84
CA ALA A 76 16.85 4.56 12.22
C ALA A 76 17.02 5.84 13.08
N GLU A 77 17.38 6.98 12.46
CA GLU A 77 17.56 8.27 13.15
C GLU A 77 16.24 8.99 13.47
N ILE A 78 15.11 8.56 12.89
CA ILE A 78 13.80 9.17 13.14
C ILE A 78 13.27 8.70 14.50
N GLU A 79 12.94 9.61 15.40
CA GLU A 79 12.39 9.30 16.72
C GLU A 79 10.86 9.19 16.69
N HIS A 80 10.20 9.99 15.88
CA HIS A 80 8.77 9.96 15.66
C HIS A 80 8.48 9.83 14.17
N TYR A 81 7.87 8.71 13.78
CA TYR A 81 7.48 8.48 12.40
C TYR A 81 6.13 9.11 12.12
N SER A 82 6.10 10.08 11.22
CA SER A 82 4.85 10.60 10.65
C SER A 82 4.78 10.15 9.19
N ILE A 83 3.99 9.10 8.95
CA ILE A 83 3.97 8.35 7.69
C ILE A 83 2.78 8.75 6.84
N PHE A 84 3.02 8.94 5.55
CA PHE A 84 1.99 8.99 4.53
C PHE A 84 2.19 7.87 3.52
N SER A 85 1.21 6.99 3.38
CA SER A 85 1.21 5.86 2.46
C SER A 85 0.21 6.07 1.34
N ILE A 86 0.69 6.07 0.11
CA ILE A 86 -0.12 6.22 -1.11
C ILE A 86 -0.37 4.84 -1.72
N GLY A 87 -1.65 4.50 -1.94
CA GLY A 87 -2.05 3.19 -2.40
C GLY A 87 -1.83 2.14 -1.32
N CYS A 88 -2.18 2.47 -0.07
CA CYS A 88 -1.86 1.66 1.12
C CYS A 88 -2.48 0.26 1.11
N GLY A 89 -3.55 0.03 0.33
CA GLY A 89 -4.20 -1.28 0.20
C GLY A 89 -4.51 -1.90 1.57
N ALA A 90 -3.89 -3.05 1.85
CA ALA A 90 -4.02 -3.76 3.14
C ALA A 90 -3.12 -3.21 4.25
N CYS A 91 -2.47 -2.08 4.08
CA CYS A 91 -1.52 -1.45 5.01
C CYS A 91 -0.36 -2.36 5.46
N PRO A 92 0.32 -3.08 4.55
CA PRO A 92 1.43 -3.95 4.94
C PRO A 92 2.63 -3.16 5.48
N ASP A 93 2.82 -1.94 5.03
CA ASP A 93 3.82 -1.00 5.51
C ASP A 93 3.55 -0.60 6.98
N LEU A 94 2.30 -0.27 7.34
CA LEU A 94 1.93 -0.02 8.74
C LEU A 94 2.28 -1.22 9.63
N MET A 95 1.93 -2.44 9.21
CA MET A 95 2.29 -3.67 9.92
C MET A 95 3.81 -3.82 10.10
N ALA A 96 4.58 -3.44 9.09
CA ALA A 96 6.04 -3.50 9.14
C ALA A 96 6.63 -2.49 10.14
N PHE A 97 6.14 -1.25 10.12
CA PHE A 97 6.56 -0.21 11.06
C PHE A 97 6.21 -0.58 12.50
N GLU A 98 4.99 -1.05 12.73
CA GLU A 98 4.55 -1.52 14.06
C GLU A 98 5.47 -2.61 14.60
N LEU A 99 5.75 -3.64 13.79
CA LEU A 99 6.66 -4.71 14.16
C LEU A 99 8.10 -4.21 14.40
N TYR A 100 8.55 -3.23 13.60
CA TYR A 100 9.87 -2.62 13.77
C TYR A 100 9.96 -1.85 15.09
N LEU A 101 8.96 -1.04 15.43
CA LEU A 101 8.91 -0.32 16.70
C LEU A 101 8.99 -1.28 17.88
N GLN A 102 8.17 -2.33 17.88
CA GLN A 102 8.14 -3.31 18.97
C GLN A 102 9.47 -4.04 19.17
N ARG A 103 10.19 -4.35 18.10
CA ARG A 103 11.37 -5.22 18.18
C ARG A 103 12.69 -4.48 18.16
N ASN A 104 12.79 -3.40 17.43
CA ASN A 104 14.06 -2.74 17.12
C ASN A 104 14.16 -1.32 17.65
N ALA A 105 13.04 -0.65 17.90
CA ALA A 105 13.00 0.75 18.25
C ALA A 105 11.99 1.06 19.38
N PRO A 106 12.09 0.37 20.52
CA PRO A 106 11.16 0.60 21.64
C PRO A 106 11.24 2.04 22.13
N GLY A 107 10.09 2.66 22.34
CA GLY A 107 9.98 4.05 22.78
C GLY A 107 9.82 5.08 21.67
N LYS A 108 10.05 4.71 20.41
CA LYS A 108 9.66 5.55 19.25
C LYS A 108 8.15 5.45 19.03
N THR A 109 7.59 6.49 18.42
CA THR A 109 6.15 6.59 18.15
C THR A 109 5.86 6.73 16.67
N LEU A 110 4.62 6.46 16.29
CA LEU A 110 4.16 6.41 14.92
C LEU A 110 2.81 7.11 14.76
N GLU A 111 2.73 7.99 13.79
CA GLU A 111 1.49 8.45 13.17
C GLU A 111 1.41 7.94 11.74
N TYR A 112 0.23 7.46 11.33
CA TYR A 112 0.04 6.87 10.02
C TYR A 112 -1.17 7.45 9.32
N ARG A 113 -0.96 7.90 8.09
CA ARG A 113 -2.03 8.25 7.16
C ARG A 113 -1.88 7.39 5.91
N GLY A 114 -2.91 6.61 5.59
CA GLY A 114 -2.96 5.80 4.39
C GLY A 114 -4.13 6.19 3.50
N ILE A 115 -3.90 6.31 2.20
CA ILE A 115 -4.96 6.51 1.22
C ILE A 115 -4.93 5.41 0.16
N ASP A 116 -6.11 4.95 -0.24
CA ASP A 116 -6.29 4.09 -1.41
C ASP A 116 -7.61 4.45 -2.11
N LYS A 117 -7.60 4.46 -3.43
CA LYS A 117 -8.81 4.82 -4.21
C LYS A 117 -9.88 3.73 -4.25
N ASN A 118 -9.52 2.49 -3.87
CA ASN A 118 -10.42 1.35 -3.97
C ASN A 118 -11.23 1.18 -2.68
N PRO A 119 -12.56 1.44 -2.70
CA PRO A 119 -13.40 1.37 -1.50
C PRO A 119 -13.52 -0.05 -0.91
N LEU A 120 -13.17 -1.08 -1.65
CA LEU A 120 -13.20 -2.45 -1.14
C LEU A 120 -12.18 -2.71 -0.02
N TRP A 121 -11.16 -1.84 0.13
CA TRP A 121 -10.22 -1.92 1.26
C TRP A 121 -10.84 -1.49 2.58
N GLU A 122 -11.96 -0.78 2.59
CA GLU A 122 -12.59 -0.27 3.81
C GLU A 122 -12.82 -1.36 4.87
N SER A 123 -13.26 -2.54 4.46
CA SER A 123 -13.45 -3.68 5.37
C SER A 123 -12.15 -4.16 6.03
N ILE A 124 -11.03 -4.08 5.32
CA ILE A 124 -9.69 -4.40 5.83
C ILE A 124 -9.19 -3.27 6.73
N HIS A 125 -9.35 -2.02 6.29
CA HIS A 125 -8.98 -0.84 7.08
C HIS A 125 -9.67 -0.84 8.45
N ASN A 126 -10.96 -1.16 8.50
CA ASN A 126 -11.70 -1.29 9.77
C ASN A 126 -11.12 -2.38 10.69
N GLN A 127 -10.60 -3.47 10.14
CA GLN A 127 -9.91 -4.51 10.92
C GLN A 127 -8.54 -4.01 11.40
N VAL A 128 -7.76 -3.38 10.53
CA VAL A 128 -6.46 -2.79 10.90
C VAL A 128 -6.61 -1.85 12.10
N LEU A 129 -7.60 -0.94 12.06
CA LEU A 129 -7.89 0.01 13.16
C LEU A 129 -8.24 -0.67 14.48
N GLN A 130 -8.77 -1.89 14.47
CA GLN A 130 -9.12 -2.65 15.69
C GLN A 130 -7.92 -3.34 16.35
N TYR A 131 -6.86 -3.61 15.59
CA TYR A 131 -5.73 -4.43 16.03
C TYR A 131 -4.42 -3.66 16.21
N THR A 132 -4.47 -2.33 16.13
CA THR A 132 -3.29 -1.49 16.33
C THR A 132 -2.84 -1.44 17.79
N THR A 133 -1.53 -1.32 17.97
CA THR A 133 -0.90 -1.30 19.29
C THR A 133 -0.77 0.11 19.87
N ALA A 134 -0.36 0.19 21.14
CA ALA A 134 -0.23 1.44 21.90
C ALA A 134 0.90 2.38 21.38
N ASP A 135 1.84 1.88 20.59
CA ASP A 135 2.93 2.68 20.04
C ASP A 135 2.50 3.56 18.86
N ILE A 136 1.27 3.33 18.36
CA ILE A 136 0.67 4.11 17.29
C ILE A 136 -0.23 5.17 17.90
N THR A 137 0.17 6.43 17.77
CA THR A 137 -0.55 7.56 18.39
C THR A 137 -1.72 8.05 17.55
N TYR A 138 -1.68 7.84 16.24
CA TYR A 138 -2.74 8.25 15.32
C TYR A 138 -2.75 7.39 14.04
N ILE A 139 -3.95 7.00 13.61
CA ILE A 139 -4.16 6.36 12.29
C ILE A 139 -5.33 7.04 11.58
N ASN A 140 -5.12 7.38 10.33
CA ASN A 140 -6.18 7.82 9.42
C ASN A 140 -6.09 7.02 8.12
N LEU A 141 -7.14 6.30 7.79
CA LEU A 141 -7.28 5.54 6.55
C LEU A 141 -8.48 6.08 5.78
N SER A 142 -8.27 6.51 4.54
CA SER A 142 -9.33 7.09 3.73
C SER A 142 -9.35 6.54 2.30
N THR A 143 -10.56 6.53 1.72
CA THR A 143 -10.77 6.15 0.32
C THR A 143 -10.65 7.38 -0.55
N GLU A 144 -9.45 7.63 -1.07
CA GLU A 144 -9.13 8.82 -1.85
C GLU A 144 -8.19 8.50 -3.03
N ASP A 145 -8.37 9.22 -4.14
CA ASP A 145 -7.43 9.19 -5.26
C ASP A 145 -6.20 10.04 -4.93
N ALA A 146 -5.01 9.48 -5.12
CA ALA A 146 -3.75 10.12 -4.76
C ALA A 146 -3.52 11.45 -5.46
N PHE A 147 -3.92 11.60 -6.72
CA PHE A 147 -3.75 12.84 -7.47
C PHE A 147 -4.64 13.94 -6.89
N THR A 148 -5.92 13.62 -6.67
CA THR A 148 -6.87 14.56 -6.07
C THR A 148 -6.42 14.97 -4.68
N PHE A 149 -5.94 14.02 -3.87
CA PHE A 149 -5.45 14.31 -2.54
C PHE A 149 -4.25 15.27 -2.57
N LEU A 150 -3.22 14.96 -3.36
CA LEU A 150 -2.00 15.77 -3.44
C LEU A 150 -2.22 17.16 -4.06
N GLU A 151 -3.23 17.31 -4.94
CA GLU A 151 -3.62 18.62 -5.49
C GLU A 151 -4.29 19.53 -4.44
N GLN A 152 -4.98 18.95 -3.46
CA GLN A 152 -5.79 19.69 -2.48
C GLN A 152 -5.11 19.83 -1.11
N PHE A 153 -4.33 18.85 -0.72
CA PHE A 153 -3.74 18.78 0.61
C PHE A 153 -2.23 18.79 0.57
N ALA A 154 -1.67 19.58 1.47
CA ALA A 154 -0.25 19.54 1.76
C ALA A 154 0.14 18.22 2.42
N VAL A 155 1.29 17.70 2.06
CA VAL A 155 1.89 16.54 2.72
C VAL A 155 2.28 16.87 4.19
N GLY A 156 2.23 18.16 4.57
CA GLY A 156 2.29 18.65 5.96
C GLY A 156 3.48 18.12 6.76
N ASP A 157 3.21 17.70 7.99
CA ASP A 157 4.23 17.31 8.97
C ASP A 157 4.76 15.89 8.82
N ILE A 158 4.54 15.23 7.67
CA ILE A 158 5.06 13.88 7.45
C ILE A 158 6.58 13.89 7.26
N ASN A 159 7.26 12.86 7.72
CA ASN A 159 8.69 12.65 7.51
C ASN A 159 9.01 11.36 6.73
N VAL A 160 8.02 10.50 6.51
CA VAL A 160 8.15 9.31 5.67
C VAL A 160 6.99 9.22 4.69
N LEU A 161 7.31 9.16 3.40
CA LEU A 161 6.37 8.83 2.34
C LEU A 161 6.60 7.38 1.90
N VAL A 162 5.54 6.56 1.85
CA VAL A 162 5.62 5.18 1.39
C VAL A 162 4.90 5.02 0.05
N LEU A 163 5.62 4.45 -0.92
CA LEU A 163 5.12 4.06 -2.24
C LEU A 163 5.42 2.56 -2.43
N GLN A 164 4.46 1.71 -2.06
CA GLN A 164 4.63 0.26 -2.15
C GLN A 164 3.76 -0.32 -3.27
N TYR A 165 4.37 -0.83 -4.34
CA TYR A 165 3.72 -1.41 -5.52
C TYR A 165 2.73 -0.49 -6.23
N ILE A 166 2.87 0.83 -6.05
CA ILE A 166 2.00 1.84 -6.66
C ILE A 166 2.55 2.32 -8.01
N ILE A 167 3.87 2.41 -8.14
CA ILE A 167 4.50 2.95 -9.36
C ILE A 167 4.26 2.01 -10.54
N SER A 168 4.53 0.71 -10.35
CA SER A 168 4.28 -0.30 -11.39
C SER A 168 2.79 -0.40 -11.73
N ALA A 169 1.90 -0.39 -10.74
CA ALA A 169 0.46 -0.41 -10.94
C ALA A 169 -0.03 0.82 -11.73
N LEU A 170 0.49 2.00 -11.41
CA LEU A 170 0.18 3.24 -12.10
C LEU A 170 0.71 3.24 -13.53
N TYR A 171 1.96 2.80 -13.73
CA TYR A 171 2.58 2.68 -15.05
C TYR A 171 1.77 1.76 -15.96
N VAL A 172 1.38 0.58 -15.49
CA VAL A 172 0.59 -0.40 -16.25
C VAL A 172 -0.82 0.13 -16.56
N SER A 173 -1.45 0.84 -15.63
CA SER A 173 -2.84 1.29 -15.78
C SER A 173 -3.00 2.59 -16.53
N LYS A 174 -2.06 3.54 -16.41
CA LYS A 174 -2.17 4.91 -16.93
C LYS A 174 -0.94 5.39 -17.73
N GLY A 175 0.13 4.59 -17.79
CA GLY A 175 1.36 4.91 -18.52
C GLY A 175 2.34 5.82 -17.77
N PRO A 176 3.52 6.11 -18.39
CA PRO A 176 4.62 6.84 -17.75
C PRO A 176 4.24 8.26 -17.33
N CYS A 177 3.47 8.99 -18.14
CA CYS A 177 3.08 10.37 -17.80
C CYS A 177 2.30 10.46 -16.48
N ALA A 178 1.59 9.41 -16.08
CA ALA A 178 0.90 9.41 -14.80
C ALA A 178 1.87 9.21 -13.62
N VAL A 179 2.95 8.47 -13.84
CA VAL A 179 4.02 8.32 -12.85
C VAL A 179 4.76 9.64 -12.67
N ASP A 180 5.13 10.31 -13.78
CA ASP A 180 5.76 11.63 -13.73
C ASP A 180 4.89 12.64 -12.99
N LYS A 181 3.58 12.72 -13.32
CA LYS A 181 2.63 13.60 -12.62
C LYS A 181 2.56 13.28 -11.12
N LEU A 182 2.57 12.02 -10.72
CA LEU A 182 2.57 11.66 -9.29
C LEU A 182 3.78 12.22 -8.57
N PHE A 183 4.97 12.05 -9.15
CA PHE A 183 6.21 12.57 -8.55
C PHE A 183 6.25 14.10 -8.56
N ASP A 184 5.79 14.76 -9.59
CA ASP A 184 5.68 16.24 -9.64
C ASP A 184 4.81 16.76 -8.50
N LEU A 185 3.64 16.16 -8.27
CA LEU A 185 2.74 16.53 -7.18
C LEU A 185 3.36 16.26 -5.80
N ILE A 186 4.08 15.15 -5.62
CA ILE A 186 4.81 14.85 -4.38
C ILE A 186 5.89 15.89 -4.14
N ILE A 187 6.71 16.19 -5.14
CA ILE A 187 7.81 17.18 -5.04
C ILE A 187 7.24 18.57 -4.73
N ASP A 188 6.22 18.99 -5.45
CA ASP A 188 5.53 20.26 -5.23
C ASP A 188 5.00 20.38 -3.80
N SER A 189 4.40 19.32 -3.29
CA SER A 189 3.87 19.28 -1.93
C SER A 189 5.00 19.36 -0.88
N ILE A 190 6.12 18.65 -1.09
CA ILE A 190 7.28 18.70 -0.20
C ILE A 190 7.90 20.10 -0.22
N VAL A 191 8.18 20.66 -1.39
CA VAL A 191 8.84 21.97 -1.53
C VAL A 191 8.01 23.09 -0.90
N LYS A 192 6.69 23.02 -0.99
CA LYS A 192 5.80 24.07 -0.43
C LYS A 192 5.68 24.02 1.10
N HIS A 193 5.90 22.86 1.71
CA HIS A 193 5.47 22.63 3.09
C HIS A 193 6.56 22.11 4.03
N LYS A 194 7.76 21.79 3.53
CA LYS A 194 8.86 21.31 4.33
C LYS A 194 9.99 22.34 4.43
N ASN A 195 10.55 22.47 5.64
CA ASN A 195 11.80 23.18 5.83
C ASN A 195 12.95 22.30 5.33
N ALA A 196 13.92 22.89 4.64
CA ALA A 196 15.07 22.16 4.08
C ALA A 196 15.93 21.44 5.13
N SER A 197 15.77 21.79 6.41
CA SER A 197 16.49 21.17 7.55
C SER A 197 15.79 19.95 8.14
N GLU A 198 14.54 19.68 7.77
CA GLU A 198 13.78 18.56 8.33
C GLU A 198 14.02 17.29 7.52
N PRO A 199 14.36 16.16 8.17
CA PRO A 199 14.56 14.91 7.46
C PRO A 199 13.25 14.47 6.79
N PHE A 200 13.36 14.01 5.54
CA PHE A 200 12.27 13.45 4.79
C PHE A 200 12.76 12.25 3.99
N VAL A 201 12.09 11.11 4.15
CA VAL A 201 12.44 9.87 3.47
C VAL A 201 11.31 9.44 2.56
N ILE A 202 11.63 9.16 1.30
CA ILE A 202 10.71 8.47 0.38
C ILE A 202 11.12 7.01 0.33
N LEU A 203 10.26 6.14 0.82
CA LEU A 203 10.44 4.70 0.79
C LEU A 203 9.70 4.15 -0.42
N VAL A 204 10.44 3.65 -1.40
CA VAL A 204 9.90 3.04 -2.61
C VAL A 204 10.19 1.56 -2.58
N ASN A 205 9.14 0.74 -2.61
CA ASN A 205 9.23 -0.71 -2.78
C ASN A 205 8.32 -1.13 -3.94
N ASP A 206 8.92 -1.51 -5.07
CA ASP A 206 8.17 -1.85 -6.27
C ASP A 206 8.86 -2.98 -7.05
N VAL A 207 8.18 -3.55 -8.05
CA VAL A 207 8.74 -4.60 -8.88
C VAL A 207 9.88 -4.06 -9.74
N ASN A 208 10.95 -4.84 -9.84
CA ASN A 208 12.00 -4.57 -10.81
C ASN A 208 11.50 -5.00 -12.20
N SER A 209 11.21 -4.04 -13.06
CA SER A 209 10.62 -4.25 -14.40
C SER A 209 11.61 -4.80 -15.45
N ASN A 210 12.80 -5.23 -15.04
CA ASN A 210 13.83 -5.78 -15.95
C ASN A 210 13.63 -7.28 -16.25
N ASN A 211 12.38 -7.77 -16.31
CA ASN A 211 12.04 -9.12 -16.79
C ASN A 211 11.02 -9.06 -17.93
#